data_89b58631a54b6b02bb95a78af01bf680
#
_entry.id   89b58631a54b6b02bb95a78af01bf680
#
_cell.length_a   1.000
_cell.length_b   1.000
_cell.length_c   1.000
_cell.angle_alpha   90.00
_cell.angle_beta   90.00
_cell.angle_gamma   90.00
#
_symmetry.space_group_name_H-M   'P 1'
#
loop_
_entity.id
_entity.type
_entity.pdbx_description
1 polymer ?
#
loop_
_entity_poly.entity_id
_entity_poly.type
_entity_poly.pdbx_seq_one_letter_code
_entity_poly.pdbx_strand_id
1 'polypeptide(L)'
;MHKPMFKNLKDLTSEVLAEMKKAHYCRQYIQQVRSTCMLLGNMADQMGKDTLDDELSQAFLDDSAHFRTGAYSESRFKRHKLCIRILRTYRETGSLERPSVPHVSTLAELTAPQLIEAHASFTHHMKEVIGLKKNTIDGYKRFVYHFLLYCEKCGCSTIGEIQSKDVLSFLKILCRDRYQPTSIGAHLSGLKLFFAMSESTRQLLATFPKAPKPKREIIPVLERHEHEAFTEYLETANLSARNRAVCWLAFETGMRAVDICNLKITDIDWTNDTIHVTQQKTSKPLELPLRATYGNAIADYLLYERPSSNSTQLFLAMQAPFRPLSSHAGYRAILLNAFRNAGILKRGRICGTRFTRHNAASHMLKSGVPLYDISTALGHCDPSSVDTYLATDEDMMAQCCLPVPFVEGGEDNE
;
A
#
# COMPACT_ATOMS: atom_id res chain seq x y z
N MET A 1 29.02 14.45 -11.95
CA MET A 1 29.18 13.64 -10.72
C MET A 1 30.30 12.65 -10.94
N HIS A 2 31.42 12.76 -10.19
CA HIS A 2 32.51 11.80 -10.29
C HIS A 2 32.05 10.44 -9.78
N LYS A 3 32.12 9.42 -10.63
CA LYS A 3 31.91 8.03 -10.22
C LYS A 3 33.03 7.64 -9.25
N PRO A 4 32.76 7.25 -8.00
CA PRO A 4 33.81 6.82 -7.10
C PRO A 4 34.46 5.55 -7.68
N MET A 5 35.77 5.61 -7.86
CA MET A 5 36.55 4.50 -8.44
C MET A 5 37.11 3.66 -7.27
N PHE A 6 36.37 2.63 -6.86
CA PHE A 6 36.80 1.69 -5.82
C PHE A 6 37.83 0.74 -6.38
N LYS A 7 39.01 0.66 -5.73
CA LYS A 7 40.11 -0.21 -6.15
C LYS A 7 39.84 -1.68 -5.82
N ASN A 8 39.14 -1.93 -4.72
CA ASN A 8 38.87 -3.30 -4.24
C ASN A 8 37.58 -3.37 -3.39
N LEU A 9 37.18 -4.59 -3.03
CA LEU A 9 35.99 -4.86 -2.21
C LEU A 9 36.11 -4.28 -0.78
N LYS A 10 37.32 -4.25 -0.20
CA LYS A 10 37.54 -3.74 1.15
C LYS A 10 37.32 -2.22 1.22
N ASP A 11 37.77 -1.48 0.21
CA ASP A 11 37.53 -0.05 0.10
C ASP A 11 36.03 0.25 -0.05
N LEU A 12 35.36 -0.47 -0.95
CA LEU A 12 33.92 -0.35 -1.19
C LEU A 12 33.10 -0.59 0.09
N THR A 13 33.42 -1.65 0.83
CA THR A 13 32.70 -1.97 2.09
C THR A 13 32.95 -0.93 3.17
N SER A 14 34.19 -0.43 3.27
CA SER A 14 34.56 0.60 4.25
C SER A 14 33.82 1.90 4.01
N GLU A 15 33.76 2.34 2.76
CA GLU A 15 33.04 3.55 2.38
C GLU A 15 31.53 3.43 2.56
N VAL A 16 30.94 2.30 2.16
CA VAL A 16 29.52 2.03 2.40
C VAL A 16 29.17 2.12 3.90
N LEU A 17 29.98 1.53 4.77
CA LEU A 17 29.76 1.59 6.21
C LEU A 17 29.98 2.99 6.79
N ALA A 18 30.91 3.76 6.25
CA ALA A 18 31.12 5.15 6.64
C ALA A 18 29.93 6.02 6.23
N GLU A 19 29.44 5.85 5.00
CA GLU A 19 28.28 6.58 4.50
C GLU A 19 27.00 6.22 5.25
N MET A 20 26.81 4.94 5.61
CA MET A 20 25.69 4.52 6.47
C MET A 20 25.72 5.23 7.84
N LYS A 21 26.91 5.46 8.42
CA LYS A 21 27.03 6.23 9.66
C LYS A 21 26.65 7.69 9.48
N LYS A 22 27.14 8.34 8.41
CA LYS A 22 26.81 9.73 8.08
C LYS A 22 25.30 9.90 7.82
N ALA A 23 24.67 8.92 7.18
CA ALA A 23 23.23 8.89 6.93
C ALA A 23 22.41 8.45 8.15
N HIS A 24 23.00 8.39 9.33
CA HIS A 24 22.35 8.08 10.62
C HIS A 24 21.58 6.74 10.66
N TYR A 25 22.05 5.71 9.94
CA TYR A 25 21.47 4.37 10.08
C TYR A 25 21.66 3.85 11.51
N CYS A 26 20.70 3.07 12.01
CA CYS A 26 20.80 2.54 13.38
C CYS A 26 22.00 1.60 13.55
N ARG A 27 22.61 1.62 14.74
CA ARG A 27 23.84 0.86 15.07
C ARG A 27 23.69 -0.64 14.79
N GLN A 28 22.54 -1.23 15.12
CA GLN A 28 22.28 -2.66 14.89
C GLN A 28 22.27 -3.01 13.40
N TYR A 29 21.69 -2.17 12.56
CA TYR A 29 21.65 -2.39 11.11
C TYR A 29 23.05 -2.26 10.48
N ILE A 30 23.81 -1.23 10.87
CA ILE A 30 25.21 -1.08 10.45
C ILE A 30 26.03 -2.31 10.85
N GLN A 31 25.86 -2.81 12.08
CA GLN A 31 26.54 -4.01 12.55
C GLN A 31 26.15 -5.25 11.75
N GLN A 32 24.88 -5.41 11.42
CA GLN A 32 24.41 -6.51 10.58
C GLN A 32 25.02 -6.46 9.18
N VAL A 33 25.03 -5.29 8.53
CA VAL A 33 25.65 -5.11 7.22
C VAL A 33 27.15 -5.37 7.30
N ARG A 34 27.84 -4.84 8.32
CA ARG A 34 29.26 -5.09 8.55
C ARG A 34 29.57 -6.57 8.67
N SER A 35 28.84 -7.32 9.52
CA SER A 35 29.04 -8.75 9.68
C SER A 35 28.82 -9.52 8.38
N THR A 36 27.85 -9.10 7.58
CA THR A 36 27.57 -9.71 6.27
C THR A 36 28.67 -9.38 5.25
N CYS A 37 29.21 -8.15 5.25
CA CYS A 37 30.35 -7.76 4.43
C CYS A 37 31.62 -8.52 4.82
N MET A 38 31.84 -8.81 6.10
CA MET A 38 32.96 -9.64 6.54
C MET A 38 32.87 -11.08 5.99
N LEU A 39 31.67 -11.68 5.99
CA LEU A 39 31.46 -13.00 5.39
C LEU A 39 31.73 -12.98 3.89
N LEU A 40 31.29 -11.93 3.19
CA LEU A 40 31.57 -11.74 1.77
C LEU A 40 33.07 -11.55 1.51
N GLY A 41 33.76 -10.79 2.36
CA GLY A 41 35.21 -10.61 2.26
C GLY A 41 35.97 -11.91 2.44
N ASN A 42 35.61 -12.72 3.44
CA ASN A 42 36.25 -14.04 3.67
C ASN A 42 36.04 -14.96 2.46
N MET A 43 34.86 -14.95 1.83
CA MET A 43 34.59 -15.73 0.62
C MET A 43 35.43 -15.21 -0.56
N ALA A 44 35.54 -13.88 -0.71
CA ALA A 44 36.36 -13.25 -1.74
C ALA A 44 37.83 -13.66 -1.59
N ASP A 45 38.37 -13.62 -0.36
CA ASP A 45 39.74 -14.05 -0.06
C ASP A 45 39.94 -15.56 -0.38
N GLN A 46 38.95 -16.43 -0.10
CA GLN A 46 38.98 -17.86 -0.46
C GLN A 46 38.95 -18.10 -1.98
N MET A 47 38.25 -17.25 -2.73
CA MET A 47 38.15 -17.33 -4.17
C MET A 47 39.27 -16.57 -4.89
N GLY A 48 40.18 -15.90 -4.18
CA GLY A 48 41.25 -15.08 -4.76
C GLY A 48 40.74 -13.84 -5.48
N LYS A 49 39.61 -13.26 -5.04
CA LYS A 49 38.95 -12.13 -5.69
C LYS A 49 39.05 -10.86 -4.86
N ASP A 50 39.41 -9.76 -5.51
CA ASP A 50 39.50 -8.45 -4.89
C ASP A 50 38.28 -7.54 -5.15
N THR A 51 37.44 -7.92 -6.11
CA THR A 51 36.30 -7.09 -6.54
C THR A 51 34.98 -7.86 -6.47
N LEU A 52 33.89 -7.14 -6.32
CA LEU A 52 32.54 -7.71 -6.33
C LEU A 52 32.10 -7.94 -7.80
N ASP A 53 32.32 -9.13 -8.31
CA ASP A 53 31.85 -9.58 -9.61
C ASP A 53 30.58 -10.46 -9.52
N ASP A 54 30.11 -10.96 -10.65
CA ASP A 54 28.90 -11.79 -10.70
C ASP A 54 29.16 -13.19 -10.12
N GLU A 55 30.34 -13.74 -10.32
CA GLU A 55 30.70 -15.06 -9.80
C GLU A 55 30.78 -15.08 -8.28
N LEU A 56 31.48 -14.12 -7.67
CA LEU A 56 31.52 -13.97 -6.21
C LEU A 56 30.12 -13.69 -5.64
N SER A 57 29.32 -12.89 -6.33
CA SER A 57 27.96 -12.58 -5.91
C SER A 57 27.09 -13.82 -5.92
N GLN A 58 27.18 -14.66 -6.95
CA GLN A 58 26.40 -15.89 -7.04
C GLN A 58 26.85 -16.90 -5.98
N ALA A 59 28.14 -17.13 -5.84
CA ALA A 59 28.70 -18.01 -4.80
C ALA A 59 28.23 -17.59 -3.40
N PHE A 60 28.20 -16.28 -3.11
CA PHE A 60 27.73 -15.75 -1.83
C PHE A 60 26.22 -15.93 -1.62
N LEU A 61 25.41 -15.90 -2.67
CA LEU A 61 23.98 -16.21 -2.58
C LEU A 61 23.73 -17.68 -2.37
N ASP A 62 24.53 -18.54 -2.97
CA ASP A 62 24.43 -20.01 -2.86
C ASP A 62 24.85 -20.50 -1.46
N ASP A 63 25.77 -19.78 -0.77
CA ASP A 63 26.12 -20.02 0.64
C ASP A 63 25.01 -19.54 1.59
N SER A 64 23.82 -20.03 1.41
CA SER A 64 22.65 -19.68 2.22
C SER A 64 22.23 -20.77 3.20
N ALA A 65 23.12 -21.73 3.48
CA ALA A 65 22.88 -22.77 4.46
C ALA A 65 22.99 -22.23 5.92
N HIS A 66 22.14 -22.72 6.78
CA HIS A 66 22.18 -22.39 8.21
C HIS A 66 23.39 -23.07 8.87
N PHE A 67 24.22 -22.31 9.57
CA PHE A 67 25.51 -22.74 10.08
C PHE A 67 25.46 -23.95 11.06
N ARG A 68 24.34 -24.19 11.77
CA ARG A 68 24.14 -25.31 12.67
C ARG A 68 23.47 -26.52 12.05
N THR A 69 22.58 -26.31 11.13
CA THR A 69 21.69 -27.37 10.57
C THR A 69 22.08 -27.78 9.17
N GLY A 70 22.87 -26.99 8.45
CA GLY A 70 23.18 -27.19 7.03
C GLY A 70 21.97 -26.96 6.10
N ALA A 71 20.77 -26.74 6.64
CA ALA A 71 19.56 -26.54 5.83
C ALA A 71 19.52 -25.14 5.25
N TYR A 72 18.84 -24.97 4.10
CA TYR A 72 18.63 -23.67 3.48
C TYR A 72 17.98 -22.67 4.45
N SER A 73 18.55 -21.47 4.51
CA SER A 73 18.07 -20.39 5.36
C SER A 73 17.65 -19.17 4.55
N GLU A 74 16.34 -18.99 4.38
CA GLU A 74 15.78 -17.84 3.67
C GLU A 74 16.23 -16.48 4.28
N SER A 75 16.38 -16.44 5.60
CA SER A 75 16.84 -15.22 6.29
C SER A 75 18.32 -14.90 5.98
N ARG A 76 19.17 -15.91 5.82
CA ARG A 76 20.57 -15.75 5.40
C ARG A 76 20.65 -15.32 3.95
N PHE A 77 19.92 -15.99 3.07
CA PHE A 77 19.80 -15.59 1.65
C PHE A 77 19.36 -14.14 1.48
N LYS A 78 18.31 -13.71 2.19
CA LYS A 78 17.84 -12.32 2.15
C LYS A 78 18.90 -11.31 2.61
N ARG A 79 19.70 -11.64 3.63
CA ARG A 79 20.80 -10.80 4.11
C ARG A 79 21.93 -10.70 3.09
N HIS A 80 22.34 -11.83 2.50
CA HIS A 80 23.36 -11.87 1.45
C HIS A 80 22.93 -11.05 0.24
N LYS A 81 21.71 -11.26 -0.25
CA LYS A 81 21.12 -10.51 -1.36
C LYS A 81 21.05 -9.00 -1.07
N LEU A 82 20.70 -8.62 0.15
CA LEU A 82 20.68 -7.22 0.57
C LEU A 82 22.07 -6.59 0.56
N CYS A 83 23.06 -7.29 1.10
CA CYS A 83 24.44 -6.84 1.14
C CYS A 83 25.00 -6.58 -0.28
N ILE A 84 24.91 -7.58 -1.17
CA ILE A 84 25.34 -7.45 -2.57
C ILE A 84 24.66 -6.23 -3.23
N ARG A 85 23.37 -6.08 -3.04
CA ARG A 85 22.61 -4.97 -3.62
C ARG A 85 23.09 -3.61 -3.10
N ILE A 86 23.33 -3.47 -1.79
CA ILE A 86 23.84 -2.21 -1.22
C ILE A 86 25.18 -1.86 -1.86
N LEU A 87 26.11 -2.81 -1.89
CA LEU A 87 27.43 -2.60 -2.45
C LEU A 87 27.41 -2.27 -3.94
N ARG A 88 26.63 -2.99 -4.74
CA ARG A 88 26.46 -2.71 -6.18
C ARG A 88 25.86 -1.34 -6.42
N THR A 89 24.75 -1.02 -5.74
CA THR A 89 24.09 0.29 -5.88
C THR A 89 25.05 1.42 -5.53
N TYR A 90 25.78 1.31 -4.43
CA TYR A 90 26.73 2.33 -4.03
C TYR A 90 27.89 2.48 -5.03
N ARG A 91 28.42 1.37 -5.53
CA ARG A 91 29.45 1.36 -6.57
C ARG A 91 29.00 2.06 -7.87
N GLU A 92 27.73 1.88 -8.23
CA GLU A 92 27.16 2.43 -9.47
C GLU A 92 26.73 3.88 -9.34
N THR A 93 26.17 4.26 -8.21
CA THR A 93 25.50 5.55 -8.02
C THR A 93 26.21 6.51 -7.05
N GLY A 94 27.13 6.00 -6.22
CA GLY A 94 27.73 6.75 -5.11
C GLY A 94 26.73 7.07 -3.99
N SER A 95 25.54 6.45 -3.99
CA SER A 95 24.47 6.71 -3.04
C SER A 95 23.95 5.43 -2.41
N LEU A 96 23.56 5.52 -1.13
CA LEU A 96 22.83 4.46 -0.43
C LEU A 96 21.33 4.45 -0.77
N GLU A 97 20.85 5.45 -1.50
CA GLU A 97 19.46 5.50 -1.94
C GLU A 97 19.18 4.32 -2.88
N ARG A 98 18.17 3.57 -2.53
CA ARG A 98 17.69 2.50 -3.39
C ARG A 98 17.11 3.11 -4.65
N PRO A 99 17.67 2.87 -5.84
CA PRO A 99 16.88 3.03 -7.03
C PRO A 99 15.60 2.19 -6.82
N SER A 100 14.46 2.72 -7.21
CA SER A 100 13.23 1.92 -7.25
C SER A 100 13.52 0.78 -8.24
N VAL A 101 13.85 -0.41 -7.71
CA VAL A 101 14.04 -1.58 -8.55
C VAL A 101 12.68 -1.85 -9.15
N PRO A 102 12.52 -1.75 -10.48
CA PRO A 102 11.32 -2.24 -11.13
C PRO A 102 11.14 -3.68 -10.64
N HIS A 103 9.94 -4.03 -10.21
CA HIS A 103 9.64 -5.41 -9.87
C HIS A 103 9.87 -6.22 -11.16
N VAL A 104 11.01 -6.90 -11.25
CA VAL A 104 11.26 -7.82 -12.36
C VAL A 104 10.21 -8.89 -12.19
N SER A 105 9.18 -8.79 -12.99
CA SER A 105 8.15 -9.79 -13.07
C SER A 105 8.82 -11.08 -13.56
N THR A 106 8.74 -12.14 -12.77
CA THR A 106 9.13 -13.51 -13.20
C THR A 106 8.10 -14.09 -14.18
N LEU A 107 7.25 -13.26 -14.76
CA LEU A 107 6.29 -13.65 -15.76
C LEU A 107 7.00 -13.95 -17.08
N ALA A 108 6.52 -14.98 -17.76
CA ALA A 108 6.87 -15.23 -19.15
C ALA A 108 6.73 -13.93 -19.95
N GLU A 109 7.68 -13.62 -20.81
CA GLU A 109 7.62 -12.44 -21.64
C GLU A 109 6.70 -12.68 -22.83
N LEU A 110 5.93 -11.66 -23.18
CA LEU A 110 5.13 -11.64 -24.40
C LEU A 110 6.10 -11.55 -25.59
N THR A 111 5.97 -12.45 -26.56
CA THR A 111 6.91 -12.57 -27.67
C THR A 111 6.32 -12.10 -29.01
N ALA A 112 4.99 -12.17 -29.17
CA ALA A 112 4.31 -11.75 -30.39
C ALA A 112 4.39 -10.23 -30.60
N PRO A 113 5.06 -9.71 -31.67
CA PRO A 113 5.28 -8.27 -31.82
C PRO A 113 4.00 -7.43 -31.84
N GLN A 114 2.95 -7.95 -32.49
CA GLN A 114 1.66 -7.23 -32.59
C GLN A 114 0.92 -7.17 -31.27
N LEU A 115 1.05 -8.18 -30.40
CA LEU A 115 0.48 -8.15 -29.04
C LEU A 115 1.26 -7.20 -28.13
N ILE A 116 2.58 -7.12 -28.30
CA ILE A 116 3.45 -6.15 -27.59
C ILE A 116 3.05 -4.71 -27.97
N GLU A 117 2.89 -4.46 -29.28
CA GLU A 117 2.48 -3.15 -29.79
C GLU A 117 1.08 -2.76 -29.28
N ALA A 118 0.12 -3.70 -29.32
CA ALA A 118 -1.24 -3.45 -28.80
C ALA A 118 -1.22 -3.10 -27.31
N HIS A 119 -0.40 -3.77 -26.51
CA HIS A 119 -0.23 -3.48 -25.09
C HIS A 119 0.42 -2.10 -24.84
N ALA A 120 1.41 -1.72 -25.66
CA ALA A 120 2.06 -0.42 -25.60
C ALA A 120 1.06 0.71 -25.98
N SER A 121 0.33 0.53 -27.08
CA SER A 121 -0.73 1.45 -27.52
C SER A 121 -1.83 1.63 -26.48
N PHE A 122 -2.26 0.55 -25.82
CA PHE A 122 -3.20 0.62 -24.71
C PHE A 122 -2.66 1.45 -23.55
N THR A 123 -1.39 1.26 -23.19
CA THR A 123 -0.75 2.02 -22.12
C THR A 123 -0.69 3.51 -22.45
N HIS A 124 -0.33 3.84 -23.68
CA HIS A 124 -0.30 5.22 -24.20
C HIS A 124 -1.70 5.85 -24.16
N HIS A 125 -2.71 5.15 -24.66
CA HIS A 125 -4.10 5.60 -24.69
C HIS A 125 -4.62 5.94 -23.28
N MET A 126 -4.39 5.06 -22.33
CA MET A 126 -4.79 5.31 -20.92
C MET A 126 -4.16 6.58 -20.34
N LYS A 127 -2.91 6.84 -20.69
CA LYS A 127 -2.14 7.95 -20.14
C LYS A 127 -2.43 9.27 -20.85
N GLU A 128 -2.33 9.29 -22.17
CA GLU A 128 -2.33 10.53 -22.96
C GLU A 128 -3.73 10.91 -23.45
N VAL A 129 -4.62 9.94 -23.71
CA VAL A 129 -5.96 10.21 -24.24
C VAL A 129 -6.98 10.31 -23.11
N ILE A 130 -6.98 9.34 -22.19
CA ILE A 130 -7.98 9.30 -21.11
C ILE A 130 -7.50 10.06 -19.87
N GLY A 131 -6.18 10.17 -19.64
CA GLY A 131 -5.62 10.85 -18.49
C GLY A 131 -5.80 10.09 -17.16
N LEU A 132 -5.75 8.75 -17.18
CA LEU A 132 -5.92 7.94 -15.98
C LEU A 132 -4.76 8.13 -15.00
N LYS A 133 -5.04 7.98 -13.70
CA LYS A 133 -4.00 8.01 -12.66
C LYS A 133 -3.08 6.79 -12.76
N LYS A 134 -1.80 6.99 -12.48
CA LYS A 134 -0.73 5.97 -12.57
C LYS A 134 -1.13 4.63 -11.97
N ASN A 135 -1.69 4.61 -10.76
CA ASN A 135 -2.08 3.34 -10.10
C ASN A 135 -3.17 2.58 -10.87
N THR A 136 -4.10 3.30 -11.52
CA THR A 136 -5.13 2.69 -12.37
C THR A 136 -4.51 2.14 -13.63
N ILE A 137 -3.61 2.90 -14.27
CA ILE A 137 -2.85 2.47 -15.45
C ILE A 137 -2.05 1.20 -15.13
N ASP A 138 -1.29 1.19 -14.03
CA ASP A 138 -0.47 0.06 -13.63
C ASP A 138 -1.32 -1.21 -13.37
N GLY A 139 -2.50 -1.04 -12.80
CA GLY A 139 -3.46 -2.14 -12.57
C GLY A 139 -4.02 -2.70 -13.87
N TYR A 140 -4.53 -1.85 -14.74
CA TYR A 140 -5.12 -2.24 -16.02
C TYR A 140 -4.07 -2.81 -16.97
N LYS A 141 -2.92 -2.15 -17.08
CA LYS A 141 -1.77 -2.60 -17.87
C LYS A 141 -1.35 -4.01 -17.49
N ARG A 142 -1.18 -4.30 -16.20
CA ARG A 142 -0.79 -5.62 -15.71
C ARG A 142 -1.84 -6.67 -16.06
N PHE A 143 -3.11 -6.36 -15.89
CA PHE A 143 -4.18 -7.31 -16.15
C PHE A 143 -4.31 -7.64 -17.65
N VAL A 144 -4.27 -6.62 -18.51
CA VAL A 144 -4.26 -6.80 -19.96
C VAL A 144 -3.03 -7.58 -20.43
N TYR A 145 -1.85 -7.32 -19.84
CA TYR A 145 -0.65 -8.09 -20.13
C TYR A 145 -0.82 -9.58 -19.83
N HIS A 146 -1.39 -9.93 -18.70
CA HIS A 146 -1.68 -11.34 -18.36
C HIS A 146 -2.68 -11.98 -19.33
N PHE A 147 -3.67 -11.22 -19.78
CA PHE A 147 -4.63 -11.69 -20.76
C PHE A 147 -3.95 -11.95 -22.12
N LEU A 148 -3.13 -11.04 -22.59
CA LEU A 148 -2.40 -11.19 -23.86
C LEU A 148 -1.42 -12.36 -23.80
N LEU A 149 -0.71 -12.56 -22.69
CA LEU A 149 0.11 -13.76 -22.47
C LEU A 149 -0.69 -15.06 -22.55
N TYR A 150 -1.90 -15.04 -22.02
CA TYR A 150 -2.80 -16.19 -22.12
C TYR A 150 -3.20 -16.44 -23.59
N CYS A 151 -3.60 -15.40 -24.32
CA CYS A 151 -3.96 -15.49 -25.72
C CYS A 151 -2.80 -16.01 -26.58
N GLU A 152 -1.58 -15.49 -26.36
CA GLU A 152 -0.37 -15.97 -27.05
C GLU A 152 -0.12 -17.46 -26.81
N LYS A 153 -0.29 -17.96 -25.57
CA LYS A 153 -0.21 -19.39 -25.25
C LYS A 153 -1.30 -20.23 -25.93
N CYS A 154 -2.43 -19.62 -26.24
CA CYS A 154 -3.52 -20.25 -26.99
C CYS A 154 -3.30 -20.19 -28.53
N GLY A 155 -2.19 -19.61 -28.98
CA GLY A 155 -1.81 -19.53 -30.40
C GLY A 155 -2.22 -18.23 -31.10
N CYS A 156 -2.72 -17.21 -30.37
CA CYS A 156 -3.03 -15.90 -30.94
C CYS A 156 -1.74 -15.08 -31.08
N SER A 157 -1.46 -14.57 -32.28
CA SER A 157 -0.35 -13.66 -32.57
C SER A 157 -0.80 -12.21 -32.71
N THR A 158 -2.08 -11.98 -32.94
CA THR A 158 -2.68 -10.67 -33.19
C THR A 158 -3.95 -10.48 -32.35
N ILE A 159 -4.32 -9.21 -32.09
CA ILE A 159 -5.58 -8.90 -31.39
C ILE A 159 -6.83 -9.31 -32.18
N GLY A 160 -6.74 -9.36 -33.51
CA GLY A 160 -7.84 -9.75 -34.40
C GLY A 160 -8.21 -11.23 -34.32
N GLU A 161 -7.27 -12.09 -33.89
CA GLU A 161 -7.46 -13.53 -33.69
C GLU A 161 -8.18 -13.89 -32.39
N ILE A 162 -8.26 -12.94 -31.46
CA ILE A 162 -8.87 -13.15 -30.14
C ILE A 162 -10.39 -13.35 -30.30
N GLN A 163 -10.88 -14.45 -29.78
CA GLN A 163 -12.31 -14.83 -29.87
C GLN A 163 -13.00 -14.76 -28.51
N SER A 164 -14.31 -14.74 -28.52
CA SER A 164 -15.14 -14.78 -27.31
C SER A 164 -14.81 -15.95 -26.38
N LYS A 165 -14.47 -17.13 -26.96
CA LYS A 165 -14.05 -18.31 -26.18
C LYS A 165 -12.79 -18.06 -25.36
N ASP A 166 -11.84 -17.28 -25.87
CA ASP A 166 -10.56 -16.99 -25.21
C ASP A 166 -10.81 -16.08 -23.99
N VAL A 167 -11.65 -15.06 -24.15
CA VAL A 167 -12.07 -14.19 -23.06
C VAL A 167 -12.76 -14.99 -21.95
N LEU A 168 -13.73 -15.82 -22.30
CA LEU A 168 -14.49 -16.62 -21.31
C LEU A 168 -13.60 -17.66 -20.60
N SER A 169 -12.71 -18.31 -21.33
CA SER A 169 -11.79 -19.30 -20.77
C SER A 169 -10.79 -18.65 -19.83
N PHE A 170 -10.23 -17.49 -20.19
CA PHE A 170 -9.38 -16.72 -19.30
C PHE A 170 -10.10 -16.30 -18.01
N LEU A 171 -11.34 -15.81 -18.10
CA LEU A 171 -12.13 -15.44 -16.94
C LEU A 171 -12.45 -16.63 -16.05
N LYS A 172 -12.76 -17.81 -16.61
CA LYS A 172 -12.96 -19.04 -15.85
C LYS A 172 -11.72 -19.45 -15.06
N ILE A 173 -10.53 -19.39 -15.68
CA ILE A 173 -9.24 -19.69 -15.01
C ILE A 173 -9.00 -18.71 -13.87
N LEU A 174 -9.25 -17.42 -14.09
CA LEU A 174 -9.07 -16.41 -13.04
C LEU A 174 -10.01 -16.61 -11.84
N CYS A 175 -11.29 -16.95 -12.10
CA CYS A 175 -12.27 -17.24 -11.06
C CYS A 175 -11.89 -18.48 -10.24
N ARG A 176 -11.33 -19.51 -10.92
CA ARG A 176 -10.95 -20.76 -10.29
C ARG A 176 -9.69 -20.63 -9.44
N ASP A 177 -8.66 -19.94 -9.96
CA ASP A 177 -7.30 -20.09 -9.44
C ASP A 177 -6.77 -18.86 -8.68
N ARG A 178 -7.36 -17.67 -8.86
CA ARG A 178 -6.71 -16.43 -8.39
C ARG A 178 -7.60 -15.40 -7.71
N TYR A 179 -8.85 -15.23 -8.14
CA TYR A 179 -9.66 -14.09 -7.71
C TYR A 179 -11.03 -14.50 -7.21
N GLN A 180 -11.48 -13.83 -6.16
CA GLN A 180 -12.90 -13.89 -5.79
C GLN A 180 -13.76 -13.27 -6.91
N PRO A 181 -14.92 -13.86 -7.24
CA PRO A 181 -15.78 -13.34 -8.30
C PRO A 181 -16.12 -11.85 -8.15
N THR A 182 -16.26 -11.39 -6.92
CA THR A 182 -16.52 -9.97 -6.59
C THR A 182 -15.36 -9.04 -6.93
N SER A 183 -14.11 -9.53 -6.96
CA SER A 183 -12.93 -8.74 -7.29
C SER A 183 -12.70 -8.62 -8.79
N ILE A 184 -13.29 -9.48 -9.59
CA ILE A 184 -13.10 -9.53 -11.05
C ILE A 184 -13.64 -8.29 -11.73
N GLY A 185 -14.70 -7.67 -11.20
CA GLY A 185 -15.32 -6.47 -11.78
C GLY A 185 -14.32 -5.34 -12.07
N ALA A 186 -13.39 -5.09 -11.15
CA ALA A 186 -12.36 -4.07 -11.31
C ALA A 186 -11.38 -4.41 -12.45
N HIS A 187 -11.04 -5.69 -12.61
CA HIS A 187 -10.14 -6.18 -13.66
C HIS A 187 -10.82 -6.18 -15.04
N LEU A 188 -12.12 -6.52 -15.07
CA LEU A 188 -12.92 -6.45 -16.31
C LEU A 188 -12.95 -5.05 -16.91
N SER A 189 -12.92 -4.00 -16.07
CA SER A 189 -12.89 -2.62 -16.54
C SER A 189 -11.69 -2.33 -17.43
N GLY A 190 -10.51 -2.86 -17.09
CA GLY A 190 -9.30 -2.72 -17.91
C GLY A 190 -9.40 -3.44 -19.25
N LEU A 191 -9.94 -4.68 -19.26
CA LEU A 191 -10.14 -5.43 -20.52
C LEU A 191 -11.22 -4.79 -21.39
N LYS A 192 -12.32 -4.31 -20.80
CA LYS A 192 -13.36 -3.60 -21.56
C LYS A 192 -12.79 -2.35 -22.24
N LEU A 193 -11.97 -1.59 -21.51
CA LEU A 193 -11.30 -0.43 -22.06
C LEU A 193 -10.35 -0.82 -23.21
N PHE A 194 -9.57 -1.89 -23.05
CA PHE A 194 -8.68 -2.41 -24.07
C PHE A 194 -9.43 -2.81 -25.36
N PHE A 195 -10.52 -3.55 -25.22
CA PHE A 195 -11.32 -3.96 -26.38
C PHE A 195 -12.12 -2.82 -27.03
N ALA A 196 -12.44 -1.78 -26.29
CA ALA A 196 -13.11 -0.61 -26.83
C ALA A 196 -12.24 0.25 -27.76
N MET A 197 -10.91 0.08 -27.69
CA MET A 197 -9.95 0.86 -28.50
C MET A 197 -9.95 0.48 -29.99
N SER A 198 -10.21 -0.79 -30.31
CA SER A 198 -10.16 -1.29 -31.68
C SER A 198 -11.53 -1.74 -32.13
N GLU A 199 -11.90 -1.38 -33.36
CA GLU A 199 -13.16 -1.81 -33.98
C GLU A 199 -13.23 -3.34 -34.10
N SER A 200 -12.11 -3.98 -34.43
CA SER A 200 -12.02 -5.45 -34.58
C SER A 200 -12.33 -6.21 -33.31
N THR A 201 -12.06 -5.61 -32.13
CA THR A 201 -12.28 -6.26 -30.83
C THR A 201 -13.51 -5.77 -30.09
N ARG A 202 -14.14 -4.68 -30.56
CA ARG A 202 -15.30 -4.07 -29.90
C ARG A 202 -16.49 -5.04 -29.75
N GLN A 203 -16.69 -5.93 -30.69
CA GLN A 203 -17.71 -6.97 -30.62
C GLN A 203 -17.52 -7.91 -29.41
N LEU A 204 -16.29 -8.09 -28.92
CA LEU A 204 -15.99 -8.91 -27.75
C LEU A 204 -16.53 -8.32 -26.46
N LEU A 205 -16.91 -7.03 -26.44
CA LEU A 205 -17.52 -6.40 -25.27
C LEU A 205 -18.84 -7.06 -24.88
N ALA A 206 -19.58 -7.61 -25.86
CA ALA A 206 -20.83 -8.34 -25.59
C ALA A 206 -20.60 -9.68 -24.85
N THR A 207 -19.39 -10.19 -24.91
CA THR A 207 -19.02 -11.48 -24.26
C THR A 207 -18.86 -11.37 -22.76
N PHE A 208 -18.64 -10.14 -22.24
CA PHE A 208 -18.35 -9.97 -20.83
C PHE A 208 -19.55 -10.26 -19.94
N PRO A 209 -19.43 -11.14 -18.94
CA PRO A 209 -20.49 -11.38 -17.98
C PRO A 209 -20.73 -10.12 -17.14
N LYS A 210 -21.97 -9.97 -16.67
CA LYS A 210 -22.25 -8.99 -15.62
C LYS A 210 -21.50 -9.40 -14.37
N ALA A 211 -20.63 -8.54 -13.88
CA ALA A 211 -19.95 -8.79 -12.61
C ALA A 211 -20.99 -8.89 -11.49
N PRO A 212 -20.89 -9.89 -10.60
CA PRO A 212 -21.76 -9.96 -9.44
C PRO A 212 -21.56 -8.71 -8.59
N LYS A 213 -22.65 -8.13 -8.11
CA LYS A 213 -22.56 -7.02 -7.18
C LYS A 213 -21.88 -7.52 -5.90
N PRO A 214 -20.89 -6.78 -5.37
CA PRO A 214 -20.31 -7.14 -4.09
C PRO A 214 -21.42 -7.15 -3.03
N LYS A 215 -21.42 -8.18 -2.18
CA LYS A 215 -22.28 -8.15 -1.00
C LYS A 215 -21.89 -6.94 -0.17
N ARG A 216 -22.86 -6.16 0.28
CA ARG A 216 -22.62 -5.11 1.27
C ARG A 216 -22.26 -5.81 2.57
N GLU A 217 -20.99 -5.83 2.92
CA GLU A 217 -20.53 -6.34 4.20
C GLU A 217 -20.66 -5.23 5.24
N ILE A 218 -21.13 -5.58 6.42
CA ILE A 218 -21.10 -4.69 7.58
C ILE A 218 -19.63 -4.47 7.92
N ILE A 219 -19.18 -3.22 7.86
CA ILE A 219 -17.81 -2.85 8.18
C ILE A 219 -17.71 -2.73 9.69
N PRO A 220 -16.86 -3.53 10.37
CA PRO A 220 -16.75 -3.45 11.81
C PRO A 220 -16.19 -2.07 12.21
N VAL A 221 -16.84 -1.43 13.17
CA VAL A 221 -16.39 -0.19 13.81
C VAL A 221 -16.03 -0.47 15.26
N LEU A 222 -15.39 0.48 15.92
CA LEU A 222 -15.13 0.38 17.36
C LEU A 222 -16.44 0.54 18.14
N GLU A 223 -16.62 -0.34 19.12
CA GLU A 223 -17.65 -0.16 20.13
C GLU A 223 -17.28 1.03 21.05
N ARG A 224 -18.24 1.56 21.79
CA ARG A 224 -18.02 2.73 22.63
C ARG A 224 -16.84 2.55 23.60
N HIS A 225 -16.80 1.44 24.31
CA HIS A 225 -15.71 1.14 25.26
C HIS A 225 -14.34 0.97 24.57
N GLU A 226 -14.31 0.45 23.34
CA GLU A 226 -13.07 0.34 22.56
C GLU A 226 -12.58 1.71 22.07
N HIS A 227 -13.52 2.58 21.72
CA HIS A 227 -13.23 3.96 21.37
C HIS A 227 -12.61 4.71 22.55
N GLU A 228 -13.23 4.61 23.73
CA GLU A 228 -12.74 5.22 24.96
C GLU A 228 -11.34 4.67 25.33
N ALA A 229 -11.14 3.35 25.28
CA ALA A 229 -9.84 2.73 25.55
C ALA A 229 -8.74 3.17 24.55
N PHE A 230 -9.10 3.36 23.29
CA PHE A 230 -8.14 3.85 22.30
C PHE A 230 -7.77 5.31 22.52
N THR A 231 -8.74 6.15 22.85
CA THR A 231 -8.54 7.57 23.18
C THR A 231 -7.63 7.70 24.40
N GLU A 232 -7.95 7.00 25.50
CA GLU A 232 -7.13 6.97 26.71
C GLU A 232 -5.70 6.51 26.41
N TYR A 233 -5.55 5.45 25.60
CA TYR A 233 -4.23 4.99 25.19
C TYR A 233 -3.44 6.06 24.42
N LEU A 234 -4.07 6.80 23.50
CA LEU A 234 -3.40 7.86 22.75
C LEU A 234 -2.99 9.05 23.63
N GLU A 235 -3.73 9.32 24.70
CA GLU A 235 -3.43 10.41 25.66
C GLU A 235 -2.32 10.02 26.64
N THR A 236 -2.42 8.82 27.21
CA THR A 236 -1.61 8.41 28.38
C THR A 236 -0.36 7.61 28.04
N ALA A 237 -0.37 6.87 26.92
CA ALA A 237 0.74 5.99 26.59
C ALA A 237 2.01 6.75 26.17
N ASN A 238 3.16 6.15 26.46
CA ASN A 238 4.44 6.65 25.97
C ASN A 238 4.62 6.33 24.47
N LEU A 239 3.91 7.07 23.63
CA LEU A 239 4.00 7.02 22.19
C LEU A 239 4.95 8.10 21.67
N SER A 240 5.66 7.80 20.56
CA SER A 240 6.34 8.86 19.81
C SER A 240 5.33 9.90 19.34
N ALA A 241 5.69 11.17 19.35
CA ALA A 241 4.79 12.27 18.95
C ALA A 241 4.31 12.07 17.50
N ARG A 242 5.18 11.56 16.61
CA ARG A 242 4.78 11.16 15.25
C ARG A 242 3.64 10.15 15.24
N ASN A 243 3.77 9.06 15.98
CA ASN A 243 2.77 8.00 15.97
C ASN A 243 1.46 8.47 16.58
N ARG A 244 1.54 9.27 17.64
CA ARG A 244 0.38 9.91 18.28
C ARG A 244 -0.36 10.81 17.29
N ALA A 245 0.36 11.70 16.59
CA ALA A 245 -0.22 12.60 15.59
C ALA A 245 -0.88 11.84 14.44
N VAL A 246 -0.24 10.80 13.89
CA VAL A 246 -0.79 9.96 12.83
C VAL A 246 -2.07 9.24 13.29
N CYS A 247 -2.07 8.70 14.51
CA CYS A 247 -3.24 8.00 15.06
C CYS A 247 -4.42 8.95 15.29
N TRP A 248 -4.19 10.11 15.90
CA TRP A 248 -5.23 11.12 16.12
C TRP A 248 -5.81 11.65 14.81
N LEU A 249 -4.96 12.05 13.85
CA LEU A 249 -5.43 12.49 12.53
C LEU A 249 -6.28 11.42 11.85
N ALA A 250 -5.82 10.17 11.87
CA ALA A 250 -6.56 9.08 11.26
C ALA A 250 -7.91 8.83 11.94
N PHE A 251 -7.96 8.95 13.25
CA PHE A 251 -9.10 8.57 14.08
C PHE A 251 -10.17 9.66 14.13
N GLU A 252 -9.77 10.92 14.31
CA GLU A 252 -10.73 12.04 14.39
C GLU A 252 -11.19 12.54 13.02
N THR A 253 -10.26 12.64 12.04
CA THR A 253 -10.61 13.25 10.75
C THR A 253 -11.12 12.24 9.72
N GLY A 254 -10.84 10.94 9.92
CA GLY A 254 -11.14 9.93 8.92
C GLY A 254 -10.41 10.12 7.58
N MET A 255 -9.34 10.90 7.52
CA MET A 255 -8.54 11.10 6.32
C MET A 255 -8.04 9.76 5.76
N ARG A 256 -7.88 9.71 4.44
CA ARG A 256 -7.27 8.52 3.81
C ARG A 256 -5.79 8.41 4.20
N ALA A 257 -5.33 7.19 4.44
CA ALA A 257 -3.92 6.93 4.77
C ALA A 257 -2.92 7.62 3.81
N VAL A 258 -3.24 7.64 2.53
CA VAL A 258 -2.41 8.27 1.51
C VAL A 258 -2.38 9.79 1.65
N ASP A 259 -3.50 10.40 2.05
CA ASP A 259 -3.58 11.85 2.24
C ASP A 259 -2.81 12.26 3.49
N ILE A 260 -2.95 11.51 4.62
CA ILE A 260 -2.15 11.73 5.84
C ILE A 260 -0.64 11.61 5.55
N CYS A 261 -0.22 10.56 4.84
CA CYS A 261 1.20 10.34 4.56
C CYS A 261 1.80 11.36 3.57
N ASN A 262 0.97 12.00 2.76
CA ASN A 262 1.38 13.02 1.80
C ASN A 262 1.24 14.45 2.32
N LEU A 263 0.71 14.65 3.54
CA LEU A 263 0.69 15.98 4.16
C LEU A 263 2.08 16.59 4.15
N LYS A 264 2.17 17.85 3.80
CA LYS A 264 3.37 18.66 3.86
C LYS A 264 3.38 19.50 5.13
N ILE A 265 4.53 19.95 5.54
CA ILE A 265 4.66 20.89 6.66
C ILE A 265 3.87 22.17 6.38
N THR A 266 3.89 22.63 5.11
CA THR A 266 3.18 23.83 4.66
C THR A 266 1.66 23.69 4.57
N ASP A 267 1.13 22.48 4.70
CA ASP A 267 -0.32 22.23 4.66
C ASP A 267 -0.97 22.52 6.03
N ILE A 268 -0.18 22.75 7.08
CA ILE A 268 -0.65 23.12 8.40
C ILE A 268 -0.61 24.63 8.55
N ASP A 269 -1.76 25.25 8.65
CA ASP A 269 -1.90 26.68 8.94
C ASP A 269 -2.14 26.86 10.46
N TRP A 270 -1.04 27.19 11.16
CA TRP A 270 -1.05 27.41 12.60
C TRP A 270 -1.72 28.73 13.01
N THR A 271 -1.88 29.65 12.07
CA THR A 271 -2.48 30.97 12.35
C THR A 271 -4.00 30.90 12.32
N ASN A 272 -4.53 30.13 11.38
CA ASN A 272 -5.98 29.99 11.17
C ASN A 272 -6.52 28.67 11.75
N ASP A 273 -5.70 27.89 12.44
CA ASP A 273 -6.06 26.56 12.97
C ASP A 273 -6.70 25.65 11.94
N THR A 274 -6.07 25.55 10.75
CA THR A 274 -6.59 24.74 9.65
C THR A 274 -5.53 23.82 9.04
N ILE A 275 -6.00 22.73 8.42
CA ILE A 275 -5.19 21.81 7.62
C ILE A 275 -5.72 21.82 6.19
N HIS A 276 -4.88 22.20 5.23
CA HIS A 276 -5.21 22.21 3.81
C HIS A 276 -4.74 20.90 3.15
N VAL A 277 -5.69 20.11 2.66
CA VAL A 277 -5.41 18.79 2.06
C VAL A 277 -5.84 18.76 0.62
N THR A 278 -4.94 18.46 -0.31
CA THR A 278 -5.34 18.07 -1.66
C THR A 278 -5.43 16.55 -1.72
N GLN A 279 -6.66 16.02 -1.77
CA GLN A 279 -6.90 14.59 -1.76
C GLN A 279 -6.28 13.91 -2.98
N GLN A 280 -5.41 12.94 -2.79
CA GLN A 280 -4.71 12.26 -3.88
C GLN A 280 -5.66 11.49 -4.80
N LYS A 281 -6.70 10.89 -4.25
CA LYS A 281 -7.64 10.08 -5.05
C LYS A 281 -8.55 10.93 -5.94
N THR A 282 -9.05 12.06 -5.43
CA THR A 282 -10.09 12.88 -6.07
C THR A 282 -9.54 14.18 -6.64
N SER A 283 -8.34 14.58 -6.24
CA SER A 283 -7.70 15.87 -6.55
C SER A 283 -8.53 17.08 -6.06
N LYS A 284 -9.47 16.86 -5.15
CA LYS A 284 -10.27 17.94 -4.54
C LYS A 284 -9.53 18.51 -3.33
N PRO A 285 -9.54 19.84 -3.16
CA PRO A 285 -9.11 20.47 -1.92
C PRO A 285 -10.09 20.12 -0.80
N LEU A 286 -9.58 19.94 0.39
CA LEU A 286 -10.32 19.72 1.61
C LEU A 286 -9.63 20.54 2.70
N GLU A 287 -10.41 21.31 3.44
CA GLU A 287 -9.97 22.06 4.59
C GLU A 287 -10.56 21.43 5.85
N LEU A 288 -9.71 21.18 6.83
CA LEU A 288 -10.08 20.57 8.10
C LEU A 288 -9.63 21.46 9.26
N PRO A 289 -10.35 21.52 10.37
CA PRO A 289 -9.89 22.24 11.56
C PRO A 289 -8.64 21.56 12.13
N LEU A 290 -7.67 22.35 12.59
CA LEU A 290 -6.51 21.86 13.34
C LEU A 290 -6.88 21.83 14.82
N ARG A 291 -7.38 20.68 15.30
CA ARG A 291 -7.76 20.50 16.70
C ARG A 291 -6.53 20.35 17.60
N ALA A 292 -6.64 20.76 18.86
CA ALA A 292 -5.56 20.68 19.84
C ALA A 292 -5.02 19.24 20.01
N THR A 293 -5.87 18.22 19.94
CA THR A 293 -5.49 16.80 20.09
C THR A 293 -4.37 16.39 19.16
N TYR A 294 -4.55 16.60 17.86
CA TYR A 294 -3.53 16.25 16.87
C TYR A 294 -2.60 17.41 16.52
N GLY A 295 -3.02 18.65 16.70
CA GLY A 295 -2.18 19.83 16.51
C GLY A 295 -0.98 19.85 17.45
N ASN A 296 -1.21 19.64 18.76
CA ASN A 296 -0.13 19.54 19.73
C ASN A 296 0.81 18.36 19.43
N ALA A 297 0.26 17.21 19.07
CA ALA A 297 1.09 16.05 18.71
C ALA A 297 1.93 16.30 17.44
N ILE A 298 1.40 17.04 16.46
CA ILE A 298 2.15 17.47 15.27
C ILE A 298 3.25 18.46 15.66
N ALA A 299 2.94 19.43 16.53
CA ALA A 299 3.92 20.41 17.01
C ALA A 299 5.07 19.72 17.76
N ASP A 300 4.75 18.81 18.69
CA ASP A 300 5.74 18.03 19.43
C ASP A 300 6.63 17.22 18.48
N TYR A 301 6.02 16.60 17.47
CA TYR A 301 6.78 15.86 16.47
C TYR A 301 7.72 16.76 15.68
N LEU A 302 7.26 17.92 15.23
CA LEU A 302 8.07 18.86 14.44
C LEU A 302 9.22 19.44 15.26
N LEU A 303 8.98 19.76 16.52
CA LEU A 303 9.95 20.43 17.39
C LEU A 303 11.00 19.48 17.98
N TYR A 304 10.60 18.25 18.31
CA TYR A 304 11.42 17.38 19.15
C TYR A 304 11.78 16.04 18.52
N GLU A 305 11.01 15.52 17.57
CA GLU A 305 11.22 14.16 17.08
C GLU A 305 11.51 14.06 15.58
N ARG A 306 11.06 15.04 14.78
CA ARG A 306 11.18 14.93 13.32
C ARG A 306 12.64 14.90 12.91
N PRO A 307 13.10 13.84 12.20
CA PRO A 307 14.47 13.80 11.71
C PRO A 307 14.79 14.95 10.76
N SER A 308 16.01 15.47 10.83
CA SER A 308 16.49 16.45 9.84
C SER A 308 16.44 15.82 8.44
N SER A 309 15.75 16.45 7.52
CA SER A 309 15.53 15.95 6.16
C SER A 309 15.10 17.08 5.23
N ASN A 310 15.50 17.00 3.97
CA ASN A 310 15.06 17.93 2.92
C ASN A 310 13.64 17.60 2.40
N SER A 311 12.98 16.58 2.95
CA SER A 311 11.63 16.22 2.56
C SER A 311 10.63 17.26 3.06
N THR A 312 9.74 17.68 2.17
CA THR A 312 8.63 18.58 2.50
C THR A 312 7.46 17.89 3.20
N GLN A 313 7.38 16.55 3.14
CA GLN A 313 6.34 15.78 3.80
C GLN A 313 6.44 15.93 5.32
N LEU A 314 5.27 16.06 5.95
CA LEU A 314 5.15 16.18 7.40
C LEU A 314 5.70 14.94 8.10
N PHE A 315 5.18 13.77 7.76
CA PHE A 315 5.53 12.53 8.44
C PHE A 315 6.61 11.73 7.71
N LEU A 316 7.67 11.39 8.43
CA LEU A 316 8.81 10.61 7.94
C LEU A 316 8.90 9.26 8.66
N ALA A 317 9.59 8.31 8.04
CA ALA A 317 10.06 7.11 8.71
C ALA A 317 11.11 7.50 9.76
N MET A 318 11.07 6.86 10.94
CA MET A 318 12.02 7.14 12.03
C MET A 318 13.36 6.41 11.86
N GLN A 319 13.52 5.67 10.79
CA GLN A 319 14.77 4.99 10.45
C GLN A 319 15.33 5.57 9.15
N ALA A 320 16.65 5.76 9.14
CA ALA A 320 17.33 6.21 7.93
C ALA A 320 17.03 5.27 6.74
N PRO A 321 16.85 5.83 5.56
CA PRO A 321 17.15 7.20 5.15
C PRO A 321 16.00 8.21 5.33
N PHE A 322 15.22 8.14 6.38
CA PHE A 322 14.15 9.08 6.77
C PHE A 322 13.20 9.45 5.63
N ARG A 323 12.77 8.45 4.86
CA ARG A 323 11.86 8.65 3.73
C ARG A 323 10.46 9.08 4.21
N PRO A 324 9.65 9.68 3.34
CA PRO A 324 8.24 9.89 3.64
C PRO A 324 7.56 8.63 4.15
N LEU A 325 6.65 8.79 5.09
CA LEU A 325 5.90 7.68 5.69
C LEU A 325 5.09 6.95 4.60
N SER A 326 5.25 5.64 4.51
CA SER A 326 4.50 4.82 3.55
C SER A 326 3.04 4.64 3.99
N SER A 327 2.10 4.94 3.10
CA SER A 327 0.66 4.79 3.35
C SER A 327 0.20 3.34 3.51
N HIS A 328 0.94 2.37 2.99
CA HIS A 328 0.60 0.95 3.14
C HIS A 328 1.30 0.29 4.33
N ALA A 329 2.62 0.26 4.31
CA ALA A 329 3.39 -0.46 5.33
C ALA A 329 3.54 0.37 6.62
N GLY A 330 4.03 1.60 6.52
CA GLY A 330 4.35 2.45 7.66
C GLY A 330 3.12 2.87 8.45
N TYR A 331 2.15 3.47 7.78
CA TYR A 331 0.88 3.89 8.39
C TYR A 331 0.13 2.71 9.03
N ARG A 332 0.00 1.60 8.29
CA ARG A 332 -0.67 0.40 8.80
C ARG A 332 0.01 -0.16 10.04
N ALA A 333 1.35 -0.20 10.05
CA ALA A 333 2.11 -0.67 11.20
C ALA A 333 1.88 0.19 12.45
N ILE A 334 1.84 1.53 12.29
CA ILE A 334 1.56 2.46 13.38
C ILE A 334 0.18 2.15 14.00
N LEU A 335 -0.87 2.12 13.18
CA LEU A 335 -2.22 1.86 13.67
C LEU A 335 -2.39 0.48 14.29
N LEU A 336 -1.88 -0.58 13.65
CA LEU A 336 -2.00 -1.93 14.20
C LEU A 336 -1.26 -2.09 15.53
N ASN A 337 -0.13 -1.44 15.70
CA ASN A 337 0.59 -1.45 16.97
C ASN A 337 -0.18 -0.67 18.03
N ALA A 338 -0.74 0.49 17.69
CA ALA A 338 -1.57 1.27 18.60
C ALA A 338 -2.81 0.47 19.05
N PHE A 339 -3.55 -0.14 18.13
CA PHE A 339 -4.71 -0.99 18.46
C PHE A 339 -4.36 -2.19 19.32
N ARG A 340 -3.21 -2.84 19.03
CA ARG A 340 -2.73 -3.97 19.84
C ARG A 340 -2.42 -3.55 21.25
N ASN A 341 -1.71 -2.44 21.42
CA ASN A 341 -1.28 -1.95 22.72
C ASN A 341 -2.44 -1.36 23.54
N ALA A 342 -3.45 -0.80 22.87
CA ALA A 342 -4.71 -0.39 23.50
C ALA A 342 -5.65 -1.57 23.85
N GLY A 343 -5.25 -2.81 23.53
CA GLY A 343 -6.04 -4.01 23.83
C GLY A 343 -7.29 -4.21 22.97
N ILE A 344 -7.46 -3.41 21.91
CA ILE A 344 -8.68 -3.44 21.06
C ILE A 344 -8.53 -4.24 19.77
N LEU A 345 -7.35 -4.79 19.50
CA LEU A 345 -7.11 -5.62 18.31
C LEU A 345 -7.70 -7.02 18.50
N LYS A 346 -8.91 -7.26 18.00
CA LYS A 346 -9.57 -8.59 18.03
C LYS A 346 -9.13 -9.45 16.84
N ARG A 347 -9.01 -10.77 17.07
CA ARG A 347 -8.72 -11.75 16.02
C ARG A 347 -9.85 -11.75 14.98
N GLY A 348 -9.50 -11.63 13.70
CA GLY A 348 -10.49 -11.62 12.61
C GLY A 348 -11.04 -10.22 12.26
N ARG A 349 -10.82 -9.20 13.07
CA ARG A 349 -11.19 -7.82 12.73
C ARG A 349 -10.25 -7.28 11.64
N ILE A 350 -10.82 -6.82 10.54
CA ILE A 350 -10.05 -6.22 9.43
C ILE A 350 -9.70 -4.78 9.80
N CYS A 351 -8.51 -4.58 10.37
CA CYS A 351 -7.95 -3.26 10.62
C CYS A 351 -7.09 -2.81 9.43
N GLY A 352 -7.73 -2.52 8.32
CA GLY A 352 -7.07 -1.96 7.13
C GLY A 352 -6.93 -0.44 7.20
N THR A 353 -6.30 0.15 6.18
CA THR A 353 -6.13 1.61 6.05
C THR A 353 -7.45 2.38 5.89
N ARG A 354 -8.56 1.69 5.69
CA ARG A 354 -9.91 2.26 5.61
C ARG A 354 -10.66 2.23 6.94
N PHE A 355 -10.21 1.41 7.90
CA PHE A 355 -10.91 1.19 9.15
C PHE A 355 -11.17 2.49 9.92
N THR A 356 -10.13 3.31 10.12
CA THR A 356 -10.24 4.59 10.84
C THR A 356 -11.24 5.54 10.19
N ARG A 357 -11.28 5.55 8.84
CA ARG A 357 -12.23 6.38 8.10
C ARG A 357 -13.68 5.88 8.28
N HIS A 358 -13.90 4.58 8.26
CA HIS A 358 -15.23 4.01 8.53
C HIS A 358 -15.65 4.28 9.97
N ASN A 359 -14.71 4.14 10.91
CA ASN A 359 -14.97 4.45 12.31
C ASN A 359 -15.35 5.93 12.53
N ALA A 360 -14.58 6.86 11.95
CA ALA A 360 -14.88 8.29 12.04
C ALA A 360 -16.25 8.63 11.44
N ALA A 361 -16.55 8.10 10.25
CA ALA A 361 -17.84 8.32 9.60
C ALA A 361 -19.03 7.79 10.42
N SER A 362 -18.89 6.56 10.93
CA SER A 362 -19.95 5.94 11.78
C SER A 362 -20.11 6.69 13.11
N HIS A 363 -19.02 7.19 13.68
CA HIS A 363 -19.08 8.00 14.89
C HIS A 363 -19.78 9.34 14.64
N MET A 364 -19.47 10.04 13.55
CA MET A 364 -20.18 11.26 13.15
C MET A 364 -21.67 11.00 12.95
N LEU A 365 -22.01 9.89 12.30
CA LEU A 365 -23.40 9.51 12.07
C LEU A 365 -24.16 9.26 13.39
N LYS A 366 -23.57 8.47 14.30
CA LYS A 366 -24.13 8.21 15.64
C LYS A 366 -24.26 9.48 16.48
N SER A 367 -23.43 10.48 16.23
CA SER A 367 -23.52 11.81 16.86
C SER A 367 -24.56 12.72 16.19
N GLY A 368 -25.34 12.23 15.23
CA GLY A 368 -26.40 12.98 14.57
C GLY A 368 -25.93 13.94 13.47
N VAL A 369 -24.67 13.82 13.01
CA VAL A 369 -24.17 14.65 11.91
C VAL A 369 -24.86 14.24 10.61
N PRO A 370 -25.43 15.19 9.84
CA PRO A 370 -26.10 14.90 8.57
C PRO A 370 -25.17 14.19 7.58
N LEU A 371 -25.70 13.25 6.82
CA LEU A 371 -24.94 12.48 5.82
C LEU A 371 -24.20 13.36 4.81
N TYR A 372 -24.80 14.46 4.41
CA TYR A 372 -24.19 15.44 3.52
C TYR A 372 -22.92 16.04 4.12
N ASP A 373 -22.96 16.42 5.39
CA ASP A 373 -21.82 17.02 6.10
C ASP A 373 -20.72 15.98 6.32
N ILE A 374 -21.06 14.71 6.64
CA ILE A 374 -20.11 13.59 6.71
C ILE A 374 -19.45 13.39 5.34
N SER A 375 -20.23 13.39 4.25
CA SER A 375 -19.71 13.25 2.90
C SER A 375 -18.71 14.36 2.56
N THR A 376 -19.03 15.59 2.93
CA THR A 376 -18.22 16.79 2.70
C THR A 376 -16.95 16.74 3.53
N ALA A 377 -17.04 16.47 4.83
CA ALA A 377 -15.89 16.36 5.75
C ALA A 377 -14.91 15.26 5.32
N LEU A 378 -15.42 14.17 4.78
CA LEU A 378 -14.60 13.10 4.25
C LEU A 378 -14.13 13.35 2.80
N GLY A 379 -14.64 14.34 2.09
CA GLY A 379 -14.32 14.66 0.70
C GLY A 379 -14.73 13.54 -0.26
N HIS A 380 -15.97 13.06 -0.15
CA HIS A 380 -16.56 12.12 -1.11
C HIS A 380 -16.99 12.86 -2.37
N CYS A 381 -16.75 12.28 -3.55
CA CYS A 381 -17.24 12.80 -4.82
C CYS A 381 -18.67 12.36 -5.10
N ASP A 382 -19.04 11.20 -4.60
CA ASP A 382 -20.35 10.57 -4.75
C ASP A 382 -21.00 10.46 -3.37
N PRO A 383 -22.12 11.16 -3.16
CA PRO A 383 -22.88 11.10 -1.91
C PRO A 383 -23.27 9.67 -1.52
N SER A 384 -23.56 8.80 -2.49
CA SER A 384 -23.92 7.38 -2.22
C SER A 384 -22.79 6.57 -1.56
N SER A 385 -21.57 7.11 -1.56
CA SER A 385 -20.45 6.50 -0.82
C SER A 385 -20.67 6.46 0.70
N VAL A 386 -21.59 7.28 1.21
CA VAL A 386 -21.95 7.37 2.63
C VAL A 386 -22.96 6.29 3.01
N ASP A 387 -23.72 5.75 2.07
CA ASP A 387 -24.71 4.68 2.30
C ASP A 387 -24.11 3.43 2.98
N THR A 388 -22.81 3.23 2.76
CA THR A 388 -22.09 2.14 3.40
C THR A 388 -22.07 2.28 4.93
N TYR A 389 -22.12 3.50 5.46
CA TYR A 389 -22.11 3.79 6.89
C TYR A 389 -23.48 3.62 7.53
N LEU A 390 -24.56 3.90 6.77
CA LEU A 390 -25.92 3.65 7.22
C LEU A 390 -26.17 2.18 7.55
N ALA A 391 -25.59 1.28 6.77
CA ALA A 391 -25.72 -0.17 7.01
C ALA A 391 -25.02 -0.66 8.29
N THR A 392 -24.27 0.17 8.99
CA THR A 392 -23.54 -0.17 10.22
C THR A 392 -24.19 0.43 11.47
N ASP A 393 -25.25 1.21 11.32
CA ASP A 393 -25.96 1.82 12.44
C ASP A 393 -27.17 0.95 12.83
N GLU A 394 -26.92 0.00 13.73
CA GLU A 394 -27.97 -0.92 14.24
C GLU A 394 -29.07 -0.18 14.97
N ASP A 395 -28.75 0.92 15.66
CA ASP A 395 -29.71 1.71 16.44
C ASP A 395 -30.68 2.43 15.51
N MET A 396 -30.18 3.05 14.42
CA MET A 396 -31.04 3.67 13.41
C MET A 396 -31.82 2.61 12.61
N MET A 397 -31.24 1.44 12.32
CA MET A 397 -31.96 0.36 11.65
C MET A 397 -33.06 -0.22 12.54
N ALA A 398 -32.84 -0.33 13.83
CA ALA A 398 -33.87 -0.78 14.78
C ALA A 398 -35.07 0.16 14.83
N GLN A 399 -34.87 1.48 14.68
CA GLN A 399 -35.96 2.47 14.60
C GLN A 399 -36.81 2.31 13.32
N CYS A 400 -36.27 1.71 12.28
CA CYS A 400 -36.99 1.44 11.04
C CYS A 400 -37.72 0.11 11.06
N CYS A 401 -37.54 -0.73 12.09
CA CYS A 401 -38.24 -2.00 12.20
C CYS A 401 -39.70 -1.76 12.59
N LEU A 402 -40.61 -2.41 11.87
CA LEU A 402 -42.01 -2.47 12.28
C LEU A 402 -42.11 -3.25 13.60
N PRO A 403 -43.01 -2.85 14.52
CA PRO A 403 -43.23 -3.61 15.73
C PRO A 403 -43.65 -5.04 15.35
N VAL A 404 -43.03 -6.01 15.96
CA VAL A 404 -43.43 -7.43 15.77
C VAL A 404 -44.86 -7.55 16.29
N PRO A 405 -45.85 -7.99 15.49
CA PRO A 405 -47.18 -8.19 16.00
C PRO A 405 -47.10 -9.22 17.13
N PHE A 406 -47.59 -8.85 18.31
CA PHE A 406 -47.77 -9.80 19.39
C PHE A 406 -48.79 -10.85 18.91
N VAL A 407 -48.36 -12.06 18.78
CA VAL A 407 -49.28 -13.21 18.74
C VAL A 407 -49.80 -13.37 20.18
N GLU A 408 -50.98 -12.88 20.47
CA GLU A 408 -51.65 -13.24 21.70
C GLU A 408 -51.70 -14.78 21.76
N GLY A 409 -51.09 -15.32 22.78
CA GLY A 409 -51.03 -16.78 23.00
C GLY A 409 -52.44 -17.33 22.93
N GLY A 410 -52.64 -18.28 21.99
CA GLY A 410 -53.83 -19.11 22.05
C GLY A 410 -53.83 -19.82 23.38
N GLU A 411 -54.90 -19.60 24.15
CA GLU A 411 -55.19 -20.40 25.31
C GLU A 411 -55.25 -21.88 24.87
N ASP A 412 -54.36 -22.66 25.45
CA ASP A 412 -54.48 -24.11 25.43
C ASP A 412 -55.82 -24.48 26.09
N ASN A 413 -56.82 -24.80 25.28
CA ASN A 413 -57.98 -25.51 25.73
C ASN A 413 -57.77 -27.00 25.46
N GLU A 414 -57.62 -27.76 26.58
CA GLU A 414 -57.83 -29.21 26.82
C GLU A 414 -57.06 -30.22 25.99
#